data_666b66dd718ecd4696dbb1a244fcd83c
#
_entry.id   666b66dd718ecd4696dbb1a244fcd83c
#
_cell.length_a   1.000
_cell.length_b   1.000
_cell.length_c   1.000
_cell.angle_alpha   90.00
_cell.angle_beta   90.00
_cell.angle_gamma   90.00
#
_symmetry.space_group_name_H-M   'P 1'
#
loop_
_entity.id
_entity.type
_entity.pdbx_description
1 polymer ?
#
loop_
_entity_poly.entity_id
_entity_poly.type
_entity_poly.pdbx_seq_one_letter_code
_entity_poly.pdbx_strand_id
1 'polypeptide(L)'
;MERKEKRPFTLGEKKRNIINSFRVGGRKYMRYMIASDIHGSAFYCRKMLDAYEREGADRLVLLGDLLYHGPRNDLPKDYAPKEVLAMLNARKKDIFCVRGNCDTEVDQMVLEFPMMAEYCLLELDGQLIYVTHGHQHNTQHPPMLKQGDILLTGHTHIPACEDVLLEDGTTFMYLNPGSVSIPKEHSAHSYMIVENRNAKKTGKEVNSEIQFEWKNLDGEVYKRWKTDSHC
;
A
#
# COMPACT_ATOMS: atom_id res chain seq x y z
N MET A 1 -30.12 -19.22 49.29
CA MET A 1 -29.92 -18.32 48.17
C MET A 1 -28.56 -17.65 48.35
N GLU A 2 -27.48 -18.31 47.88
CA GLU A 2 -26.09 -17.84 48.01
C GLU A 2 -25.75 -16.83 46.92
N ARG A 3 -25.38 -15.61 47.33
CA ARG A 3 -24.84 -14.60 46.41
C ARG A 3 -23.39 -14.96 46.10
N LYS A 4 -23.10 -15.35 44.83
CA LYS A 4 -21.71 -15.47 44.33
C LYS A 4 -21.12 -14.06 44.18
N GLU A 5 -20.18 -13.73 45.07
CA GLU A 5 -19.32 -12.54 44.93
C GLU A 5 -18.46 -12.64 43.66
N LYS A 6 -18.62 -11.66 42.78
CA LYS A 6 -17.73 -11.50 41.62
C LYS A 6 -16.40 -10.92 42.11
N ARG A 7 -15.31 -11.66 41.97
CA ARG A 7 -13.95 -11.18 42.23
C ARG A 7 -13.62 -9.97 41.33
N PRO A 8 -13.02 -8.89 41.84
CA PRO A 8 -12.64 -7.75 41.02
C PRO A 8 -11.47 -8.13 40.07
N PHE A 9 -11.59 -7.77 38.84
CA PHE A 9 -10.52 -7.93 37.82
C PHE A 9 -9.28 -7.14 38.24
N THR A 10 -8.13 -7.79 38.30
CA THR A 10 -6.85 -7.14 38.64
C THR A 10 -6.32 -6.30 37.47
N LEU A 11 -5.59 -5.22 37.78
CA LEU A 11 -5.01 -4.29 36.78
C LEU A 11 -4.09 -5.00 35.79
N GLY A 12 -3.49 -6.14 36.17
CA GLY A 12 -2.63 -6.94 35.31
C GLY A 12 -3.39 -7.73 34.24
N GLU A 13 -4.63 -8.17 34.52
CA GLU A 13 -5.48 -8.86 33.52
C GLU A 13 -6.05 -7.88 32.52
N LYS A 14 -6.40 -6.64 32.93
CA LYS A 14 -6.80 -5.58 31.99
C LYS A 14 -5.68 -5.19 31.01
N LYS A 15 -4.43 -5.07 31.49
CA LYS A 15 -3.27 -4.77 30.62
C LYS A 15 -2.99 -5.90 29.61
N ARG A 16 -3.08 -7.17 30.03
CA ARG A 16 -2.90 -8.32 29.12
C ARG A 16 -3.99 -8.37 28.02
N ASN A 17 -5.23 -8.10 28.37
CA ASN A 17 -6.34 -8.10 27.42
C ASN A 17 -6.27 -6.92 26.44
N ILE A 18 -5.77 -5.75 26.86
CA ILE A 18 -5.53 -4.59 25.97
C ILE A 18 -4.40 -4.90 24.99
N ILE A 19 -3.28 -5.46 25.44
CA ILE A 19 -2.15 -5.82 24.59
C ILE A 19 -2.55 -6.89 23.53
N ASN A 20 -3.40 -7.85 23.92
CA ASN A 20 -3.88 -8.87 22.98
C ASN A 20 -4.94 -8.34 21.98
N SER A 21 -5.65 -7.24 22.29
CA SER A 21 -6.62 -6.64 21.37
C SER A 21 -5.96 -5.85 20.22
N PHE A 22 -4.66 -5.51 20.33
CA PHE A 22 -3.89 -4.89 19.26
C PHE A 22 -3.21 -5.89 18.30
N ARG A 23 -3.40 -7.20 18.51
CA ARG A 23 -2.92 -8.25 17.61
C ARG A 23 -4.01 -8.57 16.58
N VAL A 24 -4.02 -7.87 15.46
CA VAL A 24 -4.85 -8.26 14.32
C VAL A 24 -4.30 -9.58 13.76
N GLY A 25 -5.09 -10.64 13.80
CA GLY A 25 -4.78 -11.92 13.14
C GLY A 25 -3.57 -12.71 13.65
N GLY A 26 -3.04 -12.43 14.86
CA GLY A 26 -1.89 -13.17 15.42
C GLY A 26 -0.54 -12.86 14.75
N ARG A 27 -0.48 -12.01 13.72
CA ARG A 27 0.77 -11.54 13.12
C ARG A 27 1.42 -10.46 13.99
N LYS A 28 2.74 -10.50 14.05
CA LYS A 28 3.53 -9.50 14.78
C LYS A 28 3.69 -8.21 13.97
N TYR A 29 3.54 -8.26 12.64
CA TYR A 29 3.83 -7.18 11.70
C TYR A 29 2.68 -6.98 10.71
N MET A 30 2.52 -5.74 10.24
CA MET A 30 1.53 -5.36 9.24
C MET A 30 1.93 -5.87 7.85
N ARG A 31 0.93 -6.30 7.09
CA ARG A 31 1.04 -6.64 5.67
C ARG A 31 0.22 -5.64 4.87
N TYR A 32 0.87 -4.90 3.99
CA TYR A 32 0.24 -3.90 3.13
C TYR A 32 0.09 -4.45 1.71
N MET A 33 -1.05 -4.21 1.11
CA MET A 33 -1.21 -4.29 -0.35
C MET A 33 -1.18 -2.87 -0.90
N ILE A 34 -0.33 -2.64 -1.89
CA ILE A 34 -0.15 -1.35 -2.56
C ILE A 34 -0.70 -1.46 -3.97
N ALA A 35 -1.60 -0.58 -4.36
CA ALA A 35 -2.19 -0.54 -5.70
C ALA A 35 -2.35 0.89 -6.20
N SER A 36 -2.37 1.10 -7.50
CA SER A 36 -2.43 2.43 -8.13
C SER A 36 -3.20 2.42 -9.43
N ASP A 37 -3.69 3.58 -9.83
CA ASP A 37 -4.16 3.83 -11.19
C ASP A 37 -5.30 2.90 -11.60
N ILE A 38 -6.42 2.96 -10.84
CA ILE A 38 -7.67 2.21 -11.08
C ILE A 38 -8.47 2.83 -12.24
N HIS A 39 -8.43 4.16 -12.34
CA HIS A 39 -9.03 4.94 -13.42
C HIS A 39 -10.49 4.60 -13.74
N GLY A 40 -11.29 4.31 -12.71
CA GLY A 40 -12.73 4.05 -12.87
C GLY A 40 -13.10 2.68 -13.47
N SER A 41 -12.16 1.76 -13.62
CA SER A 41 -12.43 0.40 -14.10
C SER A 41 -13.06 -0.46 -13.00
N ALA A 42 -14.36 -0.75 -13.11
CA ALA A 42 -15.05 -1.64 -12.17
C ALA A 42 -14.53 -3.08 -12.29
N PHE A 43 -14.20 -3.54 -13.51
CA PHE A 43 -13.64 -4.87 -13.73
C PHE A 43 -12.33 -5.09 -12.98
N TYR A 44 -11.37 -4.18 -13.14
CA TYR A 44 -10.06 -4.34 -12.51
C TYR A 44 -10.08 -3.96 -11.02
N CYS A 45 -10.93 -3.03 -10.59
CA CYS A 45 -11.15 -2.74 -9.18
C CYS A 45 -11.65 -3.98 -8.43
N ARG A 46 -12.60 -4.72 -8.99
CA ARG A 46 -13.12 -5.98 -8.41
C ARG A 46 -12.01 -7.02 -8.29
N LYS A 47 -11.23 -7.25 -9.35
CA LYS A 47 -10.08 -8.17 -9.32
C LYS A 47 -9.01 -7.76 -8.27
N MET A 48 -8.75 -6.47 -8.13
CA MET A 48 -7.83 -5.92 -7.12
C MET A 48 -8.36 -6.21 -5.70
N LEU A 49 -9.64 -6.00 -5.44
CA LEU A 49 -10.24 -6.29 -4.14
C LEU A 49 -10.30 -7.79 -3.84
N ASP A 50 -10.55 -8.63 -4.84
CA ASP A 50 -10.45 -10.09 -4.71
C ASP A 50 -9.01 -10.51 -4.38
N ALA A 51 -8.01 -9.84 -4.99
CA ALA A 51 -6.61 -10.03 -4.65
C ALA A 51 -6.30 -9.58 -3.21
N TYR A 52 -6.83 -8.44 -2.76
CA TYR A 52 -6.68 -7.94 -1.40
C TYR A 52 -7.17 -8.97 -0.36
N GLU A 53 -8.35 -9.56 -0.59
CA GLU A 53 -8.87 -10.63 0.27
C GLU A 53 -7.98 -11.88 0.25
N ARG A 54 -7.58 -12.33 -0.94
CA ARG A 54 -6.72 -13.50 -1.14
C ARG A 54 -5.37 -13.36 -0.44
N GLU A 55 -4.75 -12.18 -0.53
CA GLU A 55 -3.47 -11.88 0.13
C GLU A 55 -3.63 -11.76 1.66
N GLY A 56 -4.83 -11.54 2.15
CA GLY A 56 -5.11 -11.30 3.56
C GLY A 56 -4.26 -10.14 4.10
N ALA A 57 -4.13 -9.07 3.31
CA ALA A 57 -3.41 -7.87 3.74
C ALA A 57 -4.20 -7.14 4.85
N ASP A 58 -3.48 -6.49 5.75
CA ASP A 58 -4.08 -5.77 6.88
C ASP A 58 -4.58 -4.39 6.46
N ARG A 59 -3.98 -3.81 5.40
CA ARG A 59 -4.32 -2.51 4.82
C ARG A 59 -4.11 -2.49 3.31
N LEU A 60 -4.99 -1.77 2.62
CA LEU A 60 -4.89 -1.41 1.22
C LEU A 60 -4.41 0.03 1.10
N VAL A 61 -3.24 0.24 0.50
CA VAL A 61 -2.67 1.56 0.23
C VAL A 61 -2.87 1.87 -1.25
N LEU A 62 -3.70 2.88 -1.53
CA LEU A 62 -4.00 3.34 -2.88
C LEU A 62 -3.16 4.58 -3.21
N LEU A 63 -2.45 4.53 -4.34
CA LEU A 63 -1.55 5.62 -4.74
C LEU A 63 -2.23 6.66 -5.64
N GLY A 64 -3.58 6.71 -5.66
CA GLY A 64 -4.35 7.70 -6.40
C GLY A 64 -4.82 7.25 -7.78
N ASP A 65 -5.43 8.18 -8.51
CA ASP A 65 -6.07 8.00 -9.81
C ASP A 65 -7.17 6.93 -9.76
N LEU A 66 -8.19 7.19 -8.89
CA LEU A 66 -9.18 6.18 -8.53
C LEU A 66 -10.37 6.12 -9.50
N LEU A 67 -11.04 7.25 -9.79
CA LEU A 67 -12.34 7.27 -10.46
C LEU A 67 -12.28 7.76 -11.90
N TYR A 68 -11.46 8.76 -12.21
CA TYR A 68 -11.38 9.35 -13.55
C TYR A 68 -10.28 8.71 -14.39
N HIS A 69 -10.60 8.39 -15.66
CA HIS A 69 -9.67 7.73 -16.57
C HIS A 69 -8.51 8.64 -17.03
N GLY A 70 -8.66 9.97 -16.88
CA GLY A 70 -7.72 10.95 -17.40
C GLY A 70 -7.87 11.19 -18.92
N PRO A 71 -7.66 12.43 -19.41
CA PRO A 71 -7.96 12.81 -20.79
C PRO A 71 -6.98 12.20 -21.81
N ARG A 72 -5.87 11.65 -21.37
CA ARG A 72 -4.82 11.07 -22.22
C ARG A 72 -4.90 9.55 -22.38
N ASN A 73 -5.79 8.90 -21.65
CA ASN A 73 -5.95 7.44 -21.66
C ASN A 73 -7.26 7.08 -22.37
N ASP A 74 -7.27 5.95 -23.06
CA ASP A 74 -8.51 5.31 -23.46
C ASP A 74 -9.29 4.84 -22.24
N LEU A 75 -10.61 4.65 -22.41
CA LEU A 75 -11.45 4.12 -21.35
C LEU A 75 -10.99 2.70 -21.00
N PRO A 76 -10.69 2.40 -19.72
CA PRO A 76 -10.35 1.05 -19.32
C PRO A 76 -11.57 0.12 -19.40
N LYS A 77 -11.29 -1.18 -19.40
CA LYS A 77 -12.34 -2.19 -19.41
C LYS A 77 -13.35 -1.94 -18.29
N ASP A 78 -14.64 -1.95 -18.64
CA ASP A 78 -15.76 -1.75 -17.71
C ASP A 78 -15.60 -0.44 -16.91
N TYR A 79 -15.47 0.68 -17.65
CA TYR A 79 -15.40 2.01 -17.07
C TYR A 79 -16.72 2.37 -16.38
N ALA A 80 -16.80 2.20 -15.09
CA ALA A 80 -17.98 2.44 -14.25
C ALA A 80 -17.59 3.07 -12.90
N PRO A 81 -17.23 4.37 -12.87
CA PRO A 81 -16.71 5.03 -11.65
C PRO A 81 -17.65 4.91 -10.44
N LYS A 82 -18.97 4.89 -10.66
CA LYS A 82 -19.96 4.71 -9.57
C LYS A 82 -19.88 3.34 -8.91
N GLU A 83 -19.56 2.30 -9.68
CA GLU A 83 -19.32 0.96 -9.12
C GLU A 83 -18.01 0.90 -8.35
N VAL A 84 -16.92 1.50 -8.89
CA VAL A 84 -15.64 1.65 -8.19
C VAL A 84 -15.83 2.36 -6.86
N LEU A 85 -16.54 3.49 -6.86
CA LEU A 85 -16.91 4.24 -5.66
C LEU A 85 -17.59 3.36 -4.62
N ALA A 86 -18.60 2.60 -5.01
CA ALA A 86 -19.34 1.74 -4.08
C ALA A 86 -18.45 0.64 -3.49
N MET A 87 -17.62 0.02 -4.33
CA MET A 87 -16.67 -1.03 -3.90
C MET A 87 -15.63 -0.50 -2.92
N LEU A 88 -15.02 0.66 -3.20
CA LEU A 88 -14.02 1.26 -2.32
C LEU A 88 -14.62 1.74 -1.00
N ASN A 89 -15.80 2.38 -1.01
CA ASN A 89 -16.50 2.80 0.20
C ASN A 89 -16.88 1.62 1.11
N ALA A 90 -17.18 0.46 0.54
CA ALA A 90 -17.41 -0.76 1.32
C ALA A 90 -16.16 -1.20 2.12
N ARG A 91 -14.96 -0.74 1.72
CA ARG A 91 -13.65 -1.04 2.33
C ARG A 91 -12.98 0.18 3.00
N LYS A 92 -13.69 1.27 3.18
CA LYS A 92 -13.17 2.56 3.68
C LYS A 92 -12.30 2.49 4.95
N LYS A 93 -12.52 1.49 5.81
CA LYS A 93 -11.75 1.30 7.05
C LYS A 93 -10.40 0.65 6.83
N ASP A 94 -10.21 0.00 5.70
CA ASP A 94 -9.00 -0.74 5.35
C ASP A 94 -8.07 0.07 4.47
N ILE A 95 -8.56 1.21 3.90
CA ILE A 95 -7.87 2.00 2.89
C ILE A 95 -7.08 3.15 3.51
N PHE A 96 -5.81 3.27 3.11
CA PHE A 96 -5.03 4.51 3.10
C PHE A 96 -4.87 4.97 1.66
N CYS A 97 -4.98 6.27 1.41
CA CYS A 97 -4.91 6.80 0.07
C CYS A 97 -4.11 8.09 0.00
N VAL A 98 -3.35 8.26 -1.07
CA VAL A 98 -2.76 9.53 -1.49
C VAL A 98 -3.41 10.01 -2.78
N ARG A 99 -3.40 11.33 -3.01
CA ARG A 99 -4.02 11.98 -4.16
C ARG A 99 -3.25 11.72 -5.45
N GLY A 100 -3.94 11.25 -6.49
CA GLY A 100 -3.45 11.25 -7.86
C GLY A 100 -3.71 12.56 -8.61
N ASN A 101 -3.15 12.68 -9.80
CA ASN A 101 -3.36 13.88 -10.63
C ASN A 101 -4.76 13.92 -11.28
N CYS A 102 -5.45 12.80 -11.38
CA CYS A 102 -6.82 12.74 -11.87
C CYS A 102 -7.86 12.83 -10.74
N ASP A 103 -7.43 12.80 -9.48
CA ASP A 103 -8.32 12.88 -8.31
C ASP A 103 -8.65 14.34 -7.95
N THR A 104 -9.90 14.58 -7.62
CA THR A 104 -10.43 15.93 -7.37
C THR A 104 -11.14 16.03 -6.04
N GLU A 105 -11.41 17.28 -5.60
CA GLU A 105 -12.23 17.54 -4.42
C GLU A 105 -13.65 16.96 -4.56
N VAL A 106 -14.16 16.82 -5.79
CA VAL A 106 -15.46 16.19 -6.04
C VAL A 106 -15.42 14.69 -5.73
N ASP A 107 -14.31 14.02 -6.00
CA ASP A 107 -14.14 12.60 -5.66
C ASP A 107 -14.10 12.43 -4.14
N GLN A 108 -13.45 13.34 -3.40
CA GLN A 108 -13.46 13.33 -1.94
C GLN A 108 -14.87 13.56 -1.34
N MET A 109 -15.76 14.25 -2.02
CA MET A 109 -17.15 14.44 -1.53
C MET A 109 -17.95 13.13 -1.53
N VAL A 110 -17.56 12.15 -2.30
CA VAL A 110 -18.28 10.88 -2.47
C VAL A 110 -17.52 9.67 -1.93
N LEU A 111 -16.19 9.72 -1.88
CA LEU A 111 -15.36 8.71 -1.24
C LEU A 111 -15.32 8.93 0.28
N GLU A 112 -15.65 7.90 1.05
CA GLU A 112 -15.84 7.97 2.51
C GLU A 112 -14.54 7.70 3.31
N PHE A 113 -13.39 7.84 2.69
CA PHE A 113 -12.06 7.77 3.30
C PHE A 113 -11.20 8.95 2.83
N PRO A 114 -10.23 9.43 3.62
CA PRO A 114 -9.33 10.51 3.21
C PRO A 114 -8.52 10.10 1.97
N MET A 115 -8.56 10.94 0.92
CA MET A 115 -7.84 10.64 -0.33
C MET A 115 -7.03 11.84 -0.87
N MET A 116 -7.11 13.00 -0.25
CA MET A 116 -6.51 14.25 -0.77
C MET A 116 -5.11 14.52 -0.20
N ALA A 117 -4.52 13.60 0.56
CA ALA A 117 -3.15 13.75 1.03
C ALA A 117 -2.16 13.62 -0.15
N GLU A 118 -1.26 14.59 -0.32
CA GLU A 118 -0.27 14.54 -1.39
C GLU A 118 0.78 13.45 -1.18
N TYR A 119 1.00 13.09 0.09
CA TYR A 119 1.87 11.99 0.48
C TYR A 119 1.44 11.39 1.83
N CYS A 120 1.93 10.21 2.11
CA CYS A 120 1.96 9.65 3.46
C CYS A 120 3.31 8.97 3.72
N LEU A 121 3.61 8.74 4.98
CA LEU A 121 4.81 8.03 5.41
C LEU A 121 4.39 6.69 6.01
N LEU A 122 5.00 5.62 5.52
CA LEU A 122 4.94 4.31 6.17
C LEU A 122 6.31 4.05 6.81
N GLU A 123 6.29 3.59 8.04
CA GLU A 123 7.49 3.14 8.74
C GLU A 123 7.36 1.64 8.99
N LEU A 124 8.35 0.89 8.53
CA LEU A 124 8.45 -0.54 8.72
C LEU A 124 9.86 -0.84 9.24
N ASP A 125 9.93 -1.15 10.54
CA ASP A 125 11.15 -1.63 11.18
C ASP A 125 12.36 -0.70 11.01
N GLY A 126 12.13 0.60 11.16
CA GLY A 126 13.13 1.65 11.00
C GLY A 126 13.33 2.13 9.55
N GLN A 127 12.75 1.45 8.56
CA GLN A 127 12.78 1.86 7.16
C GLN A 127 11.67 2.86 6.87
N LEU A 128 12.02 4.06 6.40
CA LEU A 128 11.06 5.05 5.95
C LEU A 128 10.67 4.81 4.49
N ILE A 129 9.36 4.76 4.23
CA ILE A 129 8.78 4.69 2.89
C ILE A 129 7.97 5.96 2.67
N TYR A 130 8.41 6.82 1.76
CA TYR A 130 7.68 7.99 1.33
C TYR A 130 6.72 7.59 0.21
N VAL A 131 5.44 7.66 0.47
CA VAL A 131 4.37 7.22 -0.44
C VAL A 131 3.69 8.43 -1.05
N THR A 132 3.66 8.51 -2.37
CA THR A 132 2.98 9.57 -3.12
C THR A 132 2.48 9.03 -4.45
N HIS A 133 1.69 9.81 -5.22
CA HIS A 133 1.27 9.35 -6.54
C HIS A 133 2.40 9.37 -7.58
N GLY A 134 3.28 10.37 -7.56
CA GLY A 134 4.41 10.47 -8.48
C GLY A 134 4.34 11.62 -9.49
N HIS A 135 3.21 12.34 -9.60
CA HIS A 135 3.05 13.45 -10.54
C HIS A 135 3.78 14.74 -10.09
N GLN A 136 4.00 14.91 -8.78
CA GLN A 136 4.77 16.02 -8.22
C GLN A 136 6.14 15.57 -7.73
N HIS A 137 6.17 14.58 -6.82
CA HIS A 137 7.38 13.97 -6.31
C HIS A 137 7.65 12.66 -7.04
N ASN A 138 8.81 12.55 -7.68
CA ASN A 138 9.25 11.40 -8.47
C ASN A 138 10.79 11.33 -8.48
N THR A 139 11.37 10.49 -9.31
CA THR A 139 12.84 10.34 -9.40
C THR A 139 13.57 11.58 -9.94
N GLN A 140 12.88 12.44 -10.71
CA GLN A 140 13.44 13.70 -11.23
C GLN A 140 13.28 14.86 -10.25
N HIS A 141 12.24 14.81 -9.43
CA HIS A 141 11.89 15.80 -8.40
C HIS A 141 11.62 15.08 -7.08
N PRO A 142 12.64 14.45 -6.48
CA PRO A 142 12.44 13.67 -5.26
C PRO A 142 12.07 14.57 -4.08
N PRO A 143 11.29 14.07 -3.12
CA PRO A 143 11.10 14.76 -1.86
C PRO A 143 12.40 14.73 -1.04
N MET A 144 12.38 15.33 0.16
CA MET A 144 13.55 15.32 1.06
C MET A 144 13.76 13.92 1.64
N LEU A 145 14.53 13.10 0.94
CA LEU A 145 14.89 11.74 1.32
C LEU A 145 16.30 11.69 1.90
N LYS A 146 16.53 10.73 2.79
CA LYS A 146 17.85 10.39 3.30
C LYS A 146 18.40 9.14 2.61
N GLN A 147 19.69 8.90 2.83
CA GLN A 147 20.35 7.68 2.40
C GLN A 147 19.57 6.43 2.86
N GLY A 148 19.18 5.61 1.90
CA GLY A 148 18.45 4.35 2.13
C GLY A 148 16.94 4.48 2.29
N ASP A 149 16.36 5.69 2.25
CA ASP A 149 14.90 5.84 2.23
C ASP A 149 14.30 5.21 0.95
N ILE A 150 13.00 4.95 0.98
CA ILE A 150 12.26 4.39 -0.15
C ILE A 150 11.25 5.43 -0.66
N LEU A 151 11.24 5.68 -1.97
CA LEU A 151 10.21 6.43 -2.67
C LEU A 151 9.26 5.46 -3.38
N LEU A 152 8.00 5.42 -2.96
CA LEU A 152 6.96 4.57 -3.56
C LEU A 152 5.94 5.43 -4.29
N THR A 153 5.79 5.22 -5.61
CA THR A 153 4.85 5.98 -6.44
C THR A 153 4.03 5.09 -7.37
N GLY A 154 2.96 5.66 -7.97
CA GLY A 154 2.20 5.17 -9.11
C GLY A 154 2.47 5.98 -10.38
N HIS A 155 1.43 6.51 -11.01
CA HIS A 155 1.41 7.51 -12.08
C HIS A 155 2.00 7.08 -13.43
N THR A 156 3.16 6.45 -13.45
CA THR A 156 3.80 6.01 -14.71
C THR A 156 3.09 4.81 -15.33
N HIS A 157 2.35 4.04 -14.54
CA HIS A 157 1.71 2.76 -14.88
C HIS A 157 2.72 1.65 -15.22
N ILE A 158 3.99 1.83 -14.89
CA ILE A 158 5.08 0.91 -15.20
C ILE A 158 5.66 0.41 -13.86
N PRO A 159 5.68 -0.91 -13.60
CA PRO A 159 6.30 -1.45 -12.40
C PRO A 159 7.80 -1.14 -12.37
N ALA A 160 8.28 -0.60 -11.25
CA ALA A 160 9.69 -0.24 -11.08
C ALA A 160 10.26 -0.70 -9.74
N CYS A 161 11.58 -0.93 -9.77
CA CYS A 161 12.45 -1.15 -8.63
C CYS A 161 13.85 -0.74 -9.03
N GLU A 162 14.32 0.41 -8.55
CA GLU A 162 15.52 1.06 -9.05
C GLU A 162 16.26 1.79 -7.91
N ASP A 163 17.58 1.64 -7.85
CA ASP A 163 18.44 2.50 -7.04
C ASP A 163 18.62 3.84 -7.74
N VAL A 164 18.29 4.94 -7.08
CA VAL A 164 18.41 6.29 -7.60
C VAL A 164 19.49 7.04 -6.84
N LEU A 165 20.53 7.52 -7.55
CA LEU A 165 21.61 8.33 -7.01
C LEU A 165 21.33 9.81 -7.32
N LEU A 166 21.31 10.64 -6.27
CA LEU A 166 21.19 12.09 -6.38
C LEU A 166 22.54 12.78 -6.58
N GLU A 167 22.52 14.02 -7.03
CA GLU A 167 23.74 14.82 -7.25
C GLU A 167 24.58 15.06 -5.99
N ASP A 168 23.93 15.06 -4.82
CA ASP A 168 24.58 15.19 -3.51
C ASP A 168 25.19 13.89 -2.97
N GLY A 169 25.09 12.80 -3.73
CA GLY A 169 25.57 11.47 -3.36
C GLY A 169 24.57 10.62 -2.56
N THR A 170 23.40 11.16 -2.21
CA THR A 170 22.33 10.39 -1.56
C THR A 170 21.77 9.32 -2.50
N THR A 171 21.62 8.10 -2.02
CA THR A 171 20.96 7.02 -2.77
C THR A 171 19.67 6.63 -2.06
N PHE A 172 18.58 6.52 -2.80
CA PHE A 172 17.30 6.00 -2.33
C PHE A 172 16.76 4.93 -3.28
N MET A 173 15.87 4.07 -2.77
CA MET A 173 15.17 3.08 -3.58
C MET A 173 13.89 3.65 -4.16
N TYR A 174 13.70 3.55 -5.47
CA TYR A 174 12.47 3.90 -6.16
C TYR A 174 11.64 2.66 -6.47
N LEU A 175 10.38 2.64 -6.03
CA LEU A 175 9.44 1.54 -6.23
C LEU A 175 8.15 2.03 -6.87
N ASN A 176 7.56 1.21 -7.75
CA ASN A 176 6.26 1.47 -8.36
C ASN A 176 5.50 0.15 -8.55
N PRO A 177 4.23 0.01 -8.10
CA PRO A 177 3.45 -1.20 -8.26
C PRO A 177 3.00 -1.45 -9.71
N GLY A 178 3.09 -0.47 -10.61
CA GLY A 178 2.41 -0.46 -11.90
C GLY A 178 0.97 0.01 -11.78
N SER A 179 0.14 -0.30 -12.77
CA SER A 179 -1.27 0.08 -12.80
C SER A 179 -2.19 -1.13 -12.67
N VAL A 180 -3.26 -0.95 -11.90
CA VAL A 180 -4.35 -1.94 -11.78
C VAL A 180 -5.10 -2.08 -13.10
N SER A 181 -5.38 -0.98 -13.82
CA SER A 181 -6.30 -1.00 -14.95
C SER A 181 -5.71 -0.66 -16.30
N ILE A 182 -4.67 0.17 -16.35
CA ILE A 182 -4.08 0.68 -17.60
C ILE A 182 -2.54 0.51 -17.55
N PRO A 183 -2.01 -0.72 -17.47
CA PRO A 183 -0.57 -0.94 -17.47
C PRO A 183 0.06 -0.48 -18.79
N LYS A 184 1.30 0.02 -18.73
CA LYS A 184 2.08 0.45 -19.88
C LYS A 184 3.27 -0.46 -20.12
N GLU A 185 3.92 -0.30 -21.29
CA GLU A 185 5.11 -1.05 -21.69
C GLU A 185 4.95 -2.57 -21.59
N HIS A 186 3.75 -3.08 -21.95
CA HIS A 186 3.41 -4.50 -21.88
C HIS A 186 3.53 -5.12 -20.47
N SER A 187 3.52 -4.29 -19.41
CA SER A 187 3.51 -4.78 -18.04
C SER A 187 2.16 -5.40 -17.68
N ALA A 188 2.15 -6.20 -16.62
CA ALA A 188 0.92 -6.82 -16.12
C ALA A 188 0.02 -5.80 -15.40
N HIS A 189 -1.29 -6.07 -15.36
CA HIS A 189 -2.18 -5.49 -14.36
C HIS A 189 -1.73 -5.94 -12.98
N SER A 190 -1.25 -5.04 -12.13
CA SER A 190 -0.42 -5.42 -10.99
C SER A 190 -0.70 -4.63 -9.72
N TYR A 191 -0.19 -5.18 -8.63
CA TYR A 191 -0.11 -4.61 -7.30
C TYR A 191 1.18 -5.08 -6.62
N MET A 192 1.50 -4.48 -5.47
CA MET A 192 2.61 -4.93 -4.62
C MET A 192 2.08 -5.42 -3.27
N ILE A 193 2.78 -6.40 -2.70
CA ILE A 193 2.69 -6.76 -1.28
C ILE A 193 3.96 -6.30 -0.59
N VAL A 194 3.78 -5.61 0.54
CA VAL A 194 4.86 -5.17 1.42
C VAL A 194 4.64 -5.78 2.79
N GLU A 195 5.60 -6.54 3.26
CA GLU A 195 5.52 -7.14 4.59
C GLU A 195 6.90 -7.24 5.25
N ASN A 196 6.91 -7.13 6.56
CA ASN A 196 8.08 -7.47 7.34
C ASN A 196 8.09 -8.98 7.60
N ARG A 197 9.14 -9.67 7.16
CA ARG A 197 9.35 -11.09 7.46
C ARG A 197 10.42 -11.21 8.55
N ASN A 198 10.11 -11.94 9.62
CA ASN A 198 11.13 -12.28 10.62
C ASN A 198 12.28 -13.02 9.96
N ALA A 199 13.45 -12.39 9.88
CA ALA A 199 14.68 -13.13 9.66
C ALA A 199 14.88 -14.13 10.80
N LYS A 200 15.37 -15.32 10.49
CA LYS A 200 15.63 -16.38 11.49
C LYS A 200 16.54 -15.81 12.59
N LYS A 201 16.15 -16.01 13.85
CA LYS A 201 17.02 -15.73 15.00
C LYS A 201 18.32 -16.49 14.86
N THR A 202 19.39 -15.80 14.51
CA THR A 202 20.76 -16.29 14.70
C THR A 202 21.36 -15.47 15.84
N GLY A 203 21.34 -16.02 17.06
CA GLY A 203 21.88 -15.34 18.22
C GLY A 203 20.96 -14.26 18.84
N LYS A 204 21.56 -13.15 19.31
CA LYS A 204 20.86 -12.06 20.03
C LYS A 204 20.29 -10.97 19.12
N GLU A 205 20.61 -10.98 17.83
CA GLU A 205 20.14 -9.99 16.86
C GLU A 205 18.94 -10.56 16.07
N VAL A 206 17.87 -9.78 16.01
CA VAL A 206 16.70 -10.03 15.17
C VAL A 206 16.83 -9.08 13.99
N ASN A 207 17.48 -9.50 12.91
CA ASN A 207 17.43 -8.76 11.66
C ASN A 207 16.04 -9.00 11.05
N SER A 208 15.23 -7.98 10.97
CA SER A 208 13.97 -8.00 10.24
C SER A 208 14.24 -7.61 8.80
N GLU A 209 13.63 -8.32 7.89
CA GLU A 209 13.75 -8.11 6.46
C GLU A 209 12.39 -7.65 5.91
N ILE A 210 12.35 -6.48 5.27
CA ILE A 210 11.15 -6.04 4.57
C ILE A 210 11.20 -6.61 3.17
N GLN A 211 10.14 -7.29 2.80
CA GLN A 211 9.98 -7.90 1.48
C GLN A 211 8.92 -7.15 0.68
N PHE A 212 9.25 -6.88 -0.58
CA PHE A 212 8.37 -6.31 -1.59
C PHE A 212 8.16 -7.35 -2.70
N GLU A 213 6.91 -7.66 -2.99
CA GLU A 213 6.54 -8.60 -4.06
C GLU A 213 5.60 -7.90 -5.04
N TRP A 214 5.98 -7.86 -6.33
CA TRP A 214 5.09 -7.45 -7.42
C TRP A 214 4.32 -8.67 -7.91
N LYS A 215 3.02 -8.52 -7.99
CA LYS A 215 2.11 -9.58 -8.40
C LYS A 215 1.14 -9.08 -9.47
N ASN A 216 0.79 -9.96 -10.41
CA ASN A 216 -0.35 -9.71 -11.26
C ASN A 216 -1.67 -9.91 -10.49
N LEU A 217 -2.80 -9.48 -11.05
CA LEU A 217 -4.11 -9.58 -10.39
C LEU A 217 -4.58 -11.03 -10.16
N ASP A 218 -3.96 -12.01 -10.79
CA ASP A 218 -4.23 -13.44 -10.55
C ASP A 218 -3.37 -14.01 -9.39
N GLY A 219 -2.44 -13.20 -8.86
CA GLY A 219 -1.63 -13.51 -7.66
C GLY A 219 -0.27 -14.10 -7.96
N GLU A 220 0.13 -14.18 -9.23
CA GLU A 220 1.45 -14.65 -9.62
C GLU A 220 2.51 -13.60 -9.35
N VAL A 221 3.56 -13.98 -8.63
CA VAL A 221 4.70 -13.11 -8.34
C VAL A 221 5.63 -13.07 -9.54
N TYR A 222 5.92 -11.90 -10.06
CA TYR A 222 6.84 -11.73 -11.20
C TYR A 222 8.10 -10.93 -10.86
N LYS A 223 8.13 -10.21 -9.72
CA LYS A 223 9.32 -9.50 -9.20
C LYS A 223 9.34 -9.53 -7.69
N ARG A 224 10.54 -9.57 -7.10
CA ARG A 224 10.78 -9.46 -5.65
C ARG A 224 11.96 -8.57 -5.37
N TRP A 225 11.87 -7.82 -4.29
CA TRP A 225 12.97 -7.07 -3.71
C TRP A 225 12.93 -7.12 -2.19
N LYS A 226 14.09 -6.95 -1.56
CA LYS A 226 14.27 -6.93 -0.10
C LYS A 226 15.25 -5.84 0.28
N THR A 227 15.09 -5.27 1.47
CA THR A 227 15.90 -4.12 1.93
C THR A 227 17.41 -4.37 1.99
N ASP A 228 17.86 -5.62 2.07
CA ASP A 228 19.29 -5.97 2.11
C ASP A 228 19.85 -6.38 0.72
N SER A 229 19.11 -6.15 -0.37
CA SER A 229 19.50 -6.53 -1.74
C SER A 229 19.38 -5.36 -2.70
N HIS A 230 20.16 -5.37 -3.78
CA HIS A 230 19.94 -4.48 -4.93
C HIS A 230 18.84 -5.01 -5.84
N CYS A 231 18.17 -4.11 -6.58
CA CYS A 231 17.12 -4.47 -7.53
C CYS A 231 17.64 -5.16 -8.79
#